data_d8fa1b15247e17ccb7ac87d426d87565
#
_entry.id   d8fa1b15247e17ccb7ac87d426d87565
#
_cell.length_a   1.000
_cell.length_b   1.000
_cell.length_c   1.000
_cell.angle_alpha   90.00
_cell.angle_beta   90.00
_cell.angle_gamma   90.00
#
_symmetry.space_group_name_H-M   'P 1'
#
loop_
_entity.id
_entity.type
_entity.pdbx_description
1 polymer ?
#
loop_
_entity_poly.entity_id
_entity_poly.type
_entity_poly.pdbx_seq_one_letter_code
_entity_poly.pdbx_strand_id
1 'polypeptide(L)'
;MAQKSILIICGEPSGEIHAAGLASELKKLDPGIKISGIGSDLLRNAGVEIFYDIKGLSVMGFFDVFKKLPKFFALKKLILTRISAEKPDAIIFVDFSGFNLRLAKAINNAIPTIYYVSPQVWASRPGRVKTIIKYIKKMVVLFKFEEGFYHKYGIKADWVGHPLLDNVKTTMPKEELLRNLKFESTKKTIALFPGSRKQEIKRILPIMLKSALIIAKSLDTQFVIAKTSQVDWDIYNTLVKNSTLDVKIVEGKPYDCMNIADFCLVCSGTATLETTIMQKPFCLVYKTSYLNYLLYRPQVKLPYIGLANIIAGKEIIPEFIQFKASPKRIADYTVRILQDKSRLENIKNELTKVGLSLGTPGAAYRAAKTINSFLK
;
A
#
# COMPACT_ATOMS: atom_id res chain seq x y z
N MET A 1 22.29 -29.79 11.11
CA MET A 1 20.85 -29.68 10.77
C MET A 1 20.72 -29.62 9.26
N ALA A 2 19.68 -30.18 8.65
CA ALA A 2 19.46 -30.05 7.22
C ALA A 2 19.22 -28.57 6.86
N GLN A 3 19.75 -28.13 5.71
CA GLN A 3 19.56 -26.78 5.20
C GLN A 3 18.08 -26.54 4.92
N LYS A 4 17.46 -25.54 5.57
CA LYS A 4 16.06 -25.19 5.34
C LYS A 4 15.87 -24.53 3.97
N SER A 5 14.76 -24.87 3.33
CA SER A 5 14.38 -24.35 2.01
C SER A 5 12.98 -23.75 2.05
N ILE A 6 12.82 -22.51 1.59
CA ILE A 6 11.55 -21.78 1.59
C ILE A 6 11.25 -21.24 0.17
N LEU A 7 9.99 -21.32 -0.20
CA LEU A 7 9.49 -20.73 -1.44
C LEU A 7 8.63 -19.49 -1.14
N ILE A 8 9.01 -18.29 -1.64
CA ILE A 8 8.25 -17.06 -1.50
C ILE A 8 7.47 -16.77 -2.78
N ILE A 9 6.17 -16.53 -2.64
CA ILE A 9 5.27 -16.20 -3.75
C ILE A 9 4.65 -14.82 -3.51
N CYS A 10 5.13 -13.81 -4.24
CA CYS A 10 4.52 -12.49 -4.32
C CYS A 10 4.26 -12.11 -5.78
N GLY A 11 3.24 -11.33 -6.07
CA GLY A 11 2.86 -11.00 -7.46
C GLY A 11 2.56 -9.52 -7.69
N GLU A 12 2.77 -8.68 -6.67
CA GLU A 12 2.52 -7.25 -6.72
C GLU A 12 3.70 -6.47 -6.14
N PRO A 13 4.04 -5.29 -6.69
CA PRO A 13 5.17 -4.49 -6.20
C PRO A 13 5.08 -4.12 -4.72
N SER A 14 3.87 -3.83 -4.21
CA SER A 14 3.65 -3.56 -2.78
C SER A 14 3.95 -4.77 -1.91
N GLY A 15 3.51 -5.94 -2.33
CA GLY A 15 3.80 -7.21 -1.66
C GLY A 15 5.29 -7.55 -1.69
N GLU A 16 5.99 -7.21 -2.77
CA GLU A 16 7.42 -7.47 -2.92
C GLU A 16 8.28 -6.69 -1.91
N ILE A 17 7.92 -5.45 -1.58
CA ILE A 17 8.61 -4.68 -0.53
C ILE A 17 8.56 -5.44 0.80
N HIS A 18 7.39 -5.97 1.15
CA HIS A 18 7.20 -6.76 2.37
C HIS A 18 7.97 -8.09 2.31
N ALA A 19 7.92 -8.77 1.17
CA ALA A 19 8.61 -10.03 0.95
C ALA A 19 10.14 -9.87 1.03
N ALA A 20 10.70 -8.80 0.47
CA ALA A 20 12.13 -8.49 0.51
C ALA A 20 12.60 -8.21 1.94
N GLY A 21 11.87 -7.40 2.70
CA GLY A 21 12.17 -7.16 4.11
C GLY A 21 12.14 -8.46 4.93
N LEU A 22 11.13 -9.31 4.73
CA LEU A 22 11.05 -10.61 5.37
C LEU A 22 12.23 -11.52 5.00
N ALA A 23 12.58 -11.62 3.71
CA ALA A 23 13.67 -12.47 3.24
C ALA A 23 15.02 -12.05 3.82
N SER A 24 15.29 -10.73 3.87
CA SER A 24 16.49 -10.18 4.49
C SER A 24 16.58 -10.56 5.97
N GLU A 25 15.50 -10.44 6.72
CA GLU A 25 15.51 -10.76 8.15
C GLU A 25 15.58 -12.28 8.40
N LEU A 26 14.95 -13.12 7.56
CA LEU A 26 15.09 -14.58 7.64
C LEU A 26 16.54 -15.02 7.44
N LYS A 27 17.25 -14.43 6.47
CA LYS A 27 18.67 -14.73 6.24
C LYS A 27 19.59 -14.26 7.37
N LYS A 28 19.25 -13.16 8.06
CA LYS A 28 19.98 -12.73 9.27
C LYS A 28 19.80 -13.73 10.42
N LEU A 29 18.57 -14.27 10.58
CA LEU A 29 18.25 -15.25 11.63
C LEU A 29 18.79 -16.65 11.35
N ASP A 30 18.86 -17.03 10.08
CA ASP A 30 19.38 -18.32 9.61
C ASP A 30 20.16 -18.09 8.29
N PRO A 31 21.50 -17.83 8.37
CA PRO A 31 22.31 -17.59 7.18
C PRO A 31 22.35 -18.78 6.21
N GLY A 32 22.07 -19.99 6.69
CA GLY A 32 22.02 -21.20 5.87
C GLY A 32 20.71 -21.39 5.12
N ILE A 33 19.69 -20.58 5.36
CA ILE A 33 18.38 -20.76 4.74
C ILE A 33 18.43 -20.53 3.22
N LYS A 34 17.90 -21.46 2.45
CA LYS A 34 17.71 -21.31 1.01
C LYS A 34 16.34 -20.72 0.74
N ILE A 35 16.29 -19.58 0.05
CA ILE A 35 15.04 -18.91 -0.30
C ILE A 35 14.98 -18.77 -1.82
N SER A 36 13.96 -19.38 -2.43
CA SER A 36 13.63 -19.19 -3.85
C SER A 36 12.24 -18.60 -4.00
N GLY A 37 11.89 -18.09 -5.19
CA GLY A 37 10.55 -17.54 -5.35
C GLY A 37 10.27 -16.83 -6.66
N ILE A 38 9.11 -16.18 -6.69
CA ILE A 38 8.72 -15.25 -7.73
C ILE A 38 8.73 -13.83 -7.20
N GLY A 39 9.30 -12.90 -7.95
CA GLY A 39 9.49 -11.51 -7.56
C GLY A 39 10.26 -10.74 -8.61
N SER A 40 10.88 -9.64 -8.24
CA SER A 40 11.74 -8.84 -9.11
C SER A 40 13.07 -8.48 -8.44
N ASP A 41 13.65 -7.35 -8.81
CA ASP A 41 14.97 -6.94 -8.33
C ASP A 41 15.03 -6.72 -6.81
N LEU A 42 13.93 -6.31 -6.16
CA LEU A 42 13.91 -6.13 -4.71
C LEU A 42 14.16 -7.45 -3.97
N LEU A 43 13.51 -8.53 -4.40
CA LEU A 43 13.75 -9.84 -3.81
C LEU A 43 15.12 -10.43 -4.18
N ARG A 44 15.61 -10.20 -5.42
CA ARG A 44 16.99 -10.59 -5.80
C ARG A 44 18.02 -9.92 -4.89
N ASN A 45 17.87 -8.61 -4.66
CA ASN A 45 18.76 -7.84 -3.77
C ASN A 45 18.68 -8.30 -2.30
N ALA A 46 17.55 -8.87 -1.88
CA ALA A 46 17.40 -9.52 -0.59
C ALA A 46 17.97 -10.96 -0.56
N GLY A 47 18.62 -11.40 -1.65
CA GLY A 47 19.28 -12.69 -1.77
C GLY A 47 18.33 -13.86 -2.04
N VAL A 48 17.16 -13.64 -2.61
CA VAL A 48 16.21 -14.68 -3.03
C VAL A 48 16.54 -15.12 -4.46
N GLU A 49 16.59 -16.43 -4.71
CA GLU A 49 16.72 -17.02 -6.03
C GLU A 49 15.41 -16.86 -6.80
N ILE A 50 15.36 -15.92 -7.75
CA ILE A 50 14.13 -15.63 -8.52
C ILE A 50 14.10 -16.50 -9.79
N PHE A 51 13.14 -17.39 -9.88
CA PHE A 51 12.91 -18.23 -11.07
C PHE A 51 11.80 -17.68 -12.00
N TYR A 52 11.05 -16.67 -11.57
CA TYR A 52 10.08 -16.00 -12.41
C TYR A 52 9.97 -14.51 -12.03
N ASP A 53 10.15 -13.63 -13.02
CA ASP A 53 10.06 -12.19 -12.82
C ASP A 53 8.61 -11.70 -12.92
N ILE A 54 8.16 -10.96 -11.91
CA ILE A 54 6.79 -10.42 -11.85
C ILE A 54 6.59 -9.12 -12.65
N LYS A 55 7.65 -8.58 -13.27
CA LYS A 55 7.53 -7.42 -14.17
C LYS A 55 6.50 -7.72 -15.26
N GLY A 56 5.45 -6.92 -15.30
CA GLY A 56 4.34 -7.13 -16.26
C GLY A 56 3.21 -8.07 -15.79
N LEU A 57 3.25 -8.65 -14.59
CA LEU A 57 2.11 -9.37 -14.01
C LEU A 57 1.03 -8.43 -13.46
N SER A 58 1.39 -7.21 -13.07
CA SER A 58 0.44 -6.23 -12.53
C SER A 58 -0.78 -6.07 -13.42
N VAL A 59 -1.97 -6.22 -12.83
CA VAL A 59 -3.25 -6.14 -13.54
C VAL A 59 -4.02 -4.95 -13.02
N MET A 60 -4.43 -4.05 -13.91
CA MET A 60 -5.25 -2.90 -13.61
C MET A 60 -6.59 -2.97 -14.34
N GLY A 61 -7.58 -3.61 -13.70
CA GLY A 61 -8.92 -3.65 -14.23
C GLY A 61 -9.39 -5.05 -14.64
N PHE A 62 -10.70 -5.17 -14.76
CA PHE A 62 -11.38 -6.45 -15.01
C PHE A 62 -10.97 -7.10 -16.35
N PHE A 63 -10.85 -6.32 -17.40
CA PHE A 63 -10.46 -6.82 -18.74
C PHE A 63 -9.00 -7.26 -18.81
N ASP A 64 -8.10 -6.61 -18.07
CA ASP A 64 -6.69 -7.01 -18.05
C ASP A 64 -6.50 -8.38 -17.38
N VAL A 65 -7.37 -8.73 -16.42
CA VAL A 65 -7.38 -10.06 -15.80
C VAL A 65 -7.64 -11.15 -16.84
N PHE A 66 -8.63 -10.97 -17.72
CA PHE A 66 -8.96 -11.98 -18.72
C PHE A 66 -7.84 -12.19 -19.73
N LYS A 67 -7.23 -11.11 -20.22
CA LYS A 67 -6.10 -11.18 -21.16
C LYS A 67 -4.88 -11.90 -20.59
N LYS A 68 -4.70 -11.85 -19.27
CA LYS A 68 -3.55 -12.46 -18.57
C LYS A 68 -3.85 -13.85 -17.97
N LEU A 69 -5.08 -14.35 -18.07
CA LEU A 69 -5.44 -15.68 -17.55
C LEU A 69 -4.49 -16.79 -17.98
N PRO A 70 -4.14 -16.94 -19.30
CA PRO A 70 -3.21 -17.99 -19.73
C PRO A 70 -1.86 -17.89 -19.04
N LYS A 71 -1.32 -16.67 -18.81
CA LYS A 71 -0.07 -16.46 -18.09
C LYS A 71 -0.16 -16.91 -16.64
N PHE A 72 -1.30 -16.66 -15.97
CA PHE A 72 -1.51 -17.12 -14.59
C PHE A 72 -1.62 -18.65 -14.50
N PHE A 73 -2.22 -19.31 -15.48
CA PHE A 73 -2.26 -20.78 -15.53
C PHE A 73 -0.86 -21.36 -15.75
N ALA A 74 -0.10 -20.82 -16.70
CA ALA A 74 1.28 -21.22 -16.96
C ALA A 74 2.17 -21.02 -15.71
N LEU A 75 2.06 -19.86 -15.06
CA LEU A 75 2.77 -19.56 -13.81
C LEU A 75 2.41 -20.56 -12.70
N LYS A 76 1.11 -20.84 -12.52
CA LYS A 76 0.67 -21.83 -11.55
C LYS A 76 1.31 -23.22 -11.82
N LYS A 77 1.32 -23.66 -13.08
CA LYS A 77 1.93 -24.95 -13.48
C LYS A 77 3.43 -24.95 -13.16
N LEU A 78 4.15 -23.87 -13.54
CA LEU A 78 5.57 -23.71 -13.26
C LEU A 78 5.88 -23.83 -11.76
N ILE A 79 5.11 -23.12 -10.90
CA ILE A 79 5.30 -23.14 -9.45
C ILE A 79 5.05 -24.56 -8.90
N LEU A 80 3.99 -25.24 -9.33
CA LEU A 80 3.67 -26.59 -8.87
C LEU A 80 4.77 -27.59 -9.28
N THR A 81 5.32 -27.46 -10.49
CA THR A 81 6.47 -28.28 -10.95
C THR A 81 7.70 -28.04 -10.07
N ARG A 82 8.01 -26.77 -9.75
CA ARG A 82 9.12 -26.42 -8.85
C ARG A 82 8.90 -26.99 -7.44
N ILE A 83 7.71 -26.86 -6.88
CA ILE A 83 7.35 -27.41 -5.57
C ILE A 83 7.59 -28.93 -5.52
N SER A 84 7.19 -29.65 -6.58
CA SER A 84 7.38 -31.11 -6.65
C SER A 84 8.86 -31.51 -6.77
N ALA A 85 9.67 -30.71 -7.45
CA ALA A 85 11.10 -30.96 -7.65
C ALA A 85 11.93 -30.59 -6.40
N GLU A 86 11.69 -29.41 -5.82
CA GLU A 86 12.51 -28.84 -4.73
C GLU A 86 12.03 -29.24 -3.33
N LYS A 87 10.76 -29.61 -3.19
CA LYS A 87 10.11 -29.99 -1.91
C LYS A 87 10.48 -29.05 -0.76
N PRO A 88 10.17 -27.73 -0.86
CA PRO A 88 10.54 -26.78 0.16
C PRO A 88 9.87 -27.11 1.50
N ASP A 89 10.52 -26.75 2.62
CA ASP A 89 9.98 -26.97 3.97
C ASP A 89 8.72 -26.13 4.23
N ALA A 90 8.59 -24.97 3.57
CA ALA A 90 7.39 -24.14 3.61
C ALA A 90 7.26 -23.25 2.38
N ILE A 91 6.00 -22.80 2.15
CA ILE A 91 5.67 -21.81 1.13
C ILE A 91 5.10 -20.59 1.83
N ILE A 92 5.68 -19.42 1.56
CA ILE A 92 5.23 -18.14 2.08
C ILE A 92 4.50 -17.37 0.97
N PHE A 93 3.21 -17.20 1.15
CA PHE A 93 2.39 -16.33 0.31
C PHE A 93 2.44 -14.90 0.83
N VAL A 94 2.74 -13.94 -0.04
CA VAL A 94 2.77 -12.53 0.31
C VAL A 94 1.77 -11.79 -0.57
N ASP A 95 0.74 -11.16 0.04
CA ASP A 95 -0.33 -10.47 -0.67
C ASP A 95 -0.92 -11.30 -1.83
N PHE A 96 -1.19 -10.72 -3.01
CA PHE A 96 -1.60 -11.41 -4.25
C PHE A 96 -2.72 -12.46 -4.06
N SER A 97 -3.70 -12.11 -3.29
CA SER A 97 -4.71 -13.02 -2.71
C SER A 97 -5.50 -13.84 -3.73
N GLY A 98 -5.76 -13.28 -4.91
CA GLY A 98 -6.51 -13.96 -5.97
C GLY A 98 -5.79 -15.19 -6.52
N PHE A 99 -4.49 -15.14 -6.65
CA PHE A 99 -3.63 -16.22 -7.15
C PHE A 99 -3.19 -17.15 -6.01
N ASN A 100 -2.69 -16.60 -4.92
CA ASN A 100 -2.11 -17.35 -3.82
C ASN A 100 -3.10 -18.32 -3.16
N LEU A 101 -4.36 -17.91 -2.96
CA LEU A 101 -5.38 -18.83 -2.42
C LEU A 101 -5.76 -19.98 -3.39
N ARG A 102 -5.71 -19.73 -4.70
CA ARG A 102 -5.90 -20.81 -5.71
C ARG A 102 -4.71 -21.75 -5.76
N LEU A 103 -3.50 -21.23 -5.54
CA LEU A 103 -2.29 -22.01 -5.47
C LEU A 103 -2.27 -22.86 -4.18
N ALA A 104 -2.62 -22.29 -3.03
CA ALA A 104 -2.76 -22.99 -1.76
C ALA A 104 -3.74 -24.19 -1.88
N LYS A 105 -4.89 -23.98 -2.54
CA LYS A 105 -5.83 -25.06 -2.84
C LYS A 105 -5.22 -26.16 -3.72
N ALA A 106 -4.36 -25.80 -4.68
CA ALA A 106 -3.73 -26.78 -5.58
C ALA A 106 -2.61 -27.59 -4.87
N ILE A 107 -1.89 -26.97 -3.94
CA ILE A 107 -0.87 -27.62 -3.08
C ILE A 107 -1.54 -28.61 -2.12
N ASN A 108 -2.78 -28.33 -1.72
CA ASN A 108 -3.63 -29.23 -0.92
C ASN A 108 -2.94 -29.77 0.36
N ASN A 109 -2.28 -28.90 1.10
CA ASN A 109 -1.55 -29.22 2.34
C ASN A 109 -0.34 -30.17 2.18
N ALA A 110 0.13 -30.47 0.96
CA ALA A 110 1.32 -31.28 0.74
C ALA A 110 2.59 -30.64 1.33
N ILE A 111 2.61 -29.32 1.44
CA ILE A 111 3.68 -28.54 2.06
C ILE A 111 3.03 -27.48 2.96
N PRO A 112 3.60 -27.21 4.15
CA PRO A 112 3.11 -26.14 5.03
C PRO A 112 3.07 -24.79 4.32
N THR A 113 1.94 -24.08 4.43
CA THR A 113 1.75 -22.78 3.82
C THR A 113 1.59 -21.72 4.89
N ILE A 114 2.30 -20.60 4.71
CA ILE A 114 2.28 -19.42 5.56
C ILE A 114 1.73 -18.27 4.74
N TYR A 115 0.84 -17.48 5.31
CA TYR A 115 0.38 -16.25 4.65
C TYR A 115 0.90 -15.04 5.42
N TYR A 116 1.76 -14.27 4.77
CA TYR A 116 2.26 -12.99 5.26
C TYR A 116 1.64 -11.85 4.44
N VAL A 117 1.21 -10.78 5.08
CA VAL A 117 0.35 -9.74 4.50
C VAL A 117 -1.00 -10.32 4.06
N SER A 118 -1.86 -10.47 5.01
CA SER A 118 -3.17 -11.13 4.90
C SER A 118 -4.02 -10.61 3.74
N PRO A 119 -4.76 -11.48 3.07
CA PRO A 119 -5.79 -11.03 2.13
C PRO A 119 -6.83 -10.17 2.83
N GLN A 120 -7.22 -9.06 2.22
CA GLN A 120 -8.23 -8.15 2.77
C GLN A 120 -9.66 -8.74 2.68
N VAL A 121 -9.83 -9.98 3.19
CA VAL A 121 -11.12 -10.68 3.18
C VAL A 121 -12.15 -10.04 4.13
N TRP A 122 -11.69 -9.26 5.08
CA TRP A 122 -12.51 -8.43 5.95
C TRP A 122 -13.15 -7.25 5.20
N ALA A 123 -12.54 -6.78 4.12
CA ALA A 123 -13.06 -5.70 3.28
C ALA A 123 -13.94 -6.20 2.13
N SER A 124 -13.58 -7.35 1.56
CA SER A 124 -14.28 -7.90 0.39
C SER A 124 -14.16 -9.44 0.33
N ARG A 125 -15.13 -10.10 -0.31
CA ARG A 125 -15.12 -11.54 -0.57
C ARG A 125 -14.87 -12.42 0.67
N PRO A 126 -15.68 -12.28 1.74
CA PRO A 126 -15.48 -12.99 3.01
C PRO A 126 -15.50 -14.53 2.87
N GLY A 127 -16.14 -15.07 1.82
CA GLY A 127 -16.13 -16.52 1.54
C GLY A 127 -14.74 -17.13 1.35
N ARG A 128 -13.71 -16.30 1.06
CA ARG A 128 -12.31 -16.77 0.96
C ARG A 128 -11.73 -17.26 2.30
N VAL A 129 -12.31 -16.85 3.43
CA VAL A 129 -11.90 -17.32 4.75
C VAL A 129 -11.96 -18.84 4.83
N LYS A 130 -12.96 -19.49 4.22
CA LYS A 130 -13.05 -20.96 4.15
C LYS A 130 -11.82 -21.61 3.50
N THR A 131 -11.27 -20.97 2.48
CA THR A 131 -10.02 -21.44 1.82
C THR A 131 -8.82 -21.23 2.73
N ILE A 132 -8.76 -20.12 3.44
CA ILE A 132 -7.68 -19.83 4.41
C ILE A 132 -7.69 -20.88 5.52
N ILE A 133 -8.85 -21.13 6.16
CA ILE A 133 -8.99 -22.15 7.21
C ILE A 133 -8.46 -23.51 6.74
N LYS A 134 -8.79 -23.91 5.52
CA LYS A 134 -8.48 -25.25 5.02
C LYS A 134 -7.02 -25.42 4.62
N TYR A 135 -6.38 -24.38 4.08
CA TYR A 135 -5.11 -24.55 3.38
C TYR A 135 -3.96 -23.71 3.94
N ILE A 136 -4.21 -22.72 4.83
CA ILE A 136 -3.13 -21.91 5.41
C ILE A 136 -2.87 -22.35 6.85
N LYS A 137 -1.63 -22.76 7.12
CA LYS A 137 -1.21 -23.28 8.42
C LYS A 137 -0.79 -22.20 9.39
N LYS A 138 -0.27 -21.07 8.88
CA LYS A 138 0.20 -19.95 9.69
C LYS A 138 -0.23 -18.64 9.03
N MET A 139 -0.83 -17.75 9.80
CA MET A 139 -1.25 -16.42 9.36
C MET A 139 -0.42 -15.36 10.10
N VAL A 140 0.24 -14.47 9.35
CA VAL A 140 1.02 -13.35 9.87
C VAL A 140 0.43 -12.06 9.30
N VAL A 141 -0.07 -11.19 10.18
CA VAL A 141 -0.88 -10.02 9.82
C VAL A 141 -0.22 -8.71 10.19
N LEU A 142 -0.54 -7.65 9.45
CA LEU A 142 0.04 -6.32 9.64
C LEU A 142 -0.80 -5.42 10.53
N PHE A 143 -2.11 -5.62 10.57
CA PHE A 143 -3.03 -4.80 11.36
C PHE A 143 -3.55 -5.56 12.59
N LYS A 144 -3.57 -4.88 13.73
CA LYS A 144 -4.02 -5.48 15.00
C LYS A 144 -5.46 -6.01 14.93
N PHE A 145 -6.35 -5.31 14.22
CA PHE A 145 -7.75 -5.73 14.08
C PHE A 145 -7.92 -7.05 13.30
N GLU A 146 -6.93 -7.43 12.48
CA GLU A 146 -6.97 -8.68 11.72
C GLU A 146 -6.86 -9.90 12.64
N GLU A 147 -6.13 -9.82 13.77
CA GLU A 147 -6.12 -10.90 14.77
C GLU A 147 -7.54 -11.21 15.26
N GLY A 148 -8.28 -10.17 15.68
CA GLY A 148 -9.66 -10.31 16.13
C GLY A 148 -10.60 -10.81 15.02
N PHE A 149 -10.36 -10.37 13.78
CA PHE A 149 -11.12 -10.85 12.63
C PHE A 149 -10.89 -12.35 12.41
N TYR A 150 -9.64 -12.82 12.34
CA TYR A 150 -9.33 -14.24 12.10
C TYR A 150 -9.70 -15.13 13.28
N HIS A 151 -9.58 -14.62 14.51
CA HIS A 151 -9.99 -15.37 15.71
C HIS A 151 -11.48 -15.75 15.69
N LYS A 152 -12.37 -14.93 15.13
CA LYS A 152 -13.80 -15.25 14.95
C LYS A 152 -14.05 -16.49 14.08
N TYR A 153 -13.05 -16.88 13.29
CA TYR A 153 -13.09 -18.06 12.42
C TYR A 153 -12.21 -19.21 12.93
N GLY A 154 -11.73 -19.13 14.17
CA GLY A 154 -10.86 -20.15 14.77
C GLY A 154 -9.42 -20.16 14.22
N ILE A 155 -8.99 -19.09 13.54
CA ILE A 155 -7.64 -18.98 13.01
C ILE A 155 -6.80 -18.13 13.98
N LYS A 156 -5.67 -18.70 14.45
CA LYS A 156 -4.66 -17.94 15.17
C LYS A 156 -3.82 -17.15 14.17
N ALA A 157 -3.96 -15.84 14.18
CA ALA A 157 -3.13 -14.92 13.41
C ALA A 157 -2.13 -14.22 14.33
N ASP A 158 -0.88 -14.05 13.88
CA ASP A 158 0.14 -13.35 14.65
C ASP A 158 0.32 -11.95 14.06
N TRP A 159 0.01 -10.95 14.85
CA TRP A 159 0.23 -9.56 14.50
C TRP A 159 1.69 -9.17 14.71
N VAL A 160 2.33 -8.63 13.69
CA VAL A 160 3.75 -8.27 13.70
C VAL A 160 4.00 -6.76 13.59
N GLY A 161 2.94 -5.96 13.46
CA GLY A 161 3.01 -4.53 13.18
C GLY A 161 3.18 -4.25 11.69
N HIS A 162 3.22 -2.96 11.34
CA HIS A 162 3.23 -2.56 9.92
C HIS A 162 4.64 -2.12 9.47
N PRO A 163 5.20 -2.72 8.39
CA PRO A 163 6.57 -2.40 7.92
C PRO A 163 6.77 -0.96 7.45
N LEU A 164 5.71 -0.22 7.13
CA LEU A 164 5.82 1.21 6.78
C LEU A 164 6.44 2.04 7.90
N LEU A 165 6.31 1.62 9.17
CA LEU A 165 6.93 2.32 10.30
C LEU A 165 8.46 2.34 10.22
N ASP A 166 9.05 1.38 9.51
CA ASP A 166 10.49 1.32 9.26
C ASP A 166 10.93 2.23 8.10
N ASN A 167 10.02 2.46 7.14
CA ASN A 167 10.34 3.08 5.85
C ASN A 167 9.91 4.55 5.76
N VAL A 168 8.88 4.97 6.50
CA VAL A 168 8.36 6.35 6.45
C VAL A 168 9.31 7.27 7.24
N LYS A 169 10.28 7.84 6.55
CA LYS A 169 11.29 8.73 7.10
C LYS A 169 11.59 9.86 6.13
N THR A 170 11.75 11.07 6.66
CA THR A 170 12.24 12.22 5.89
C THR A 170 13.72 12.04 5.56
N THR A 171 14.13 12.56 4.41
CA THR A 171 15.53 12.51 3.96
C THR A 171 16.26 13.83 4.18
N MET A 172 15.51 14.92 4.46
CA MET A 172 16.07 16.24 4.72
C MET A 172 15.21 17.04 5.72
N PRO A 173 15.78 18.08 6.36
CA PRO A 173 15.03 19.02 7.19
C PRO A 173 13.94 19.77 6.39
N LYS A 174 12.85 20.11 7.06
CA LYS A 174 11.72 20.83 6.44
C LYS A 174 12.17 22.16 5.82
N GLU A 175 12.98 22.91 6.53
CA GLU A 175 13.45 24.24 6.12
C GLU A 175 14.34 24.18 4.88
N GLU A 176 15.09 23.10 4.72
CA GLU A 176 15.94 22.87 3.54
C GLU A 176 15.08 22.66 2.29
N LEU A 177 14.06 21.80 2.37
CA LEU A 177 13.17 21.57 1.23
C LEU A 177 12.39 22.84 0.87
N LEU A 178 11.89 23.60 1.86
CA LEU A 178 11.21 24.88 1.61
C LEU A 178 12.12 25.84 0.85
N ARG A 179 13.39 25.99 1.26
CA ARG A 179 14.39 26.83 0.56
C ARG A 179 14.64 26.36 -0.87
N ASN A 180 14.83 25.04 -1.07
CA ASN A 180 15.10 24.45 -2.38
C ASN A 180 13.93 24.70 -3.36
N LEU A 181 12.71 24.69 -2.86
CA LEU A 181 11.51 24.98 -3.65
C LEU A 181 11.21 26.48 -3.80
N LYS A 182 11.96 27.36 -3.11
CA LYS A 182 11.70 28.79 -2.96
C LYS A 182 10.30 29.04 -2.39
N PHE A 183 9.92 28.24 -1.40
CA PHE A 183 8.66 28.36 -0.69
C PHE A 183 8.79 29.31 0.50
N GLU A 184 7.75 30.09 0.74
CA GLU A 184 7.65 31.01 1.86
C GLU A 184 7.14 30.29 3.11
N SER A 185 7.84 30.42 4.23
CA SER A 185 7.46 29.76 5.49
C SER A 185 6.14 30.27 6.08
N THR A 186 5.69 31.45 5.67
CA THR A 186 4.45 32.09 6.11
C THR A 186 3.22 31.55 5.38
N LYS A 187 3.39 31.03 4.16
CA LYS A 187 2.30 30.48 3.35
C LYS A 187 1.97 29.03 3.74
N LYS A 188 0.70 28.68 3.61
CA LYS A 188 0.26 27.31 3.80
C LYS A 188 0.72 26.42 2.64
N THR A 189 1.37 25.29 2.93
CA THR A 189 1.81 24.36 1.92
C THR A 189 0.82 23.22 1.77
N ILE A 190 0.37 22.97 0.54
CA ILE A 190 -0.52 21.86 0.20
C ILE A 190 0.24 20.89 -0.70
N ALA A 191 0.35 19.61 -0.27
CA ALA A 191 1.00 18.57 -1.04
C ALA A 191 -0.01 17.67 -1.76
N LEU A 192 0.26 17.40 -3.03
CA LEU A 192 -0.58 16.61 -3.93
C LEU A 192 0.07 15.25 -4.18
N PHE A 193 -0.62 14.16 -3.83
CA PHE A 193 -0.20 12.76 -4.04
C PHE A 193 -1.16 12.09 -5.01
N PRO A 194 -0.97 12.25 -6.34
CA PRO A 194 -1.98 11.84 -7.34
C PRO A 194 -2.01 10.33 -7.62
N GLY A 195 -1.19 9.56 -6.93
CA GLY A 195 -1.07 8.11 -7.09
C GLY A 195 0.28 7.67 -7.65
N SER A 196 0.46 6.36 -7.76
CA SER A 196 1.71 5.74 -8.22
C SER A 196 1.63 5.17 -9.65
N ARG A 197 0.45 5.16 -10.26
CA ARG A 197 0.22 4.56 -11.57
C ARG A 197 -0.21 5.59 -12.61
N LYS A 198 0.27 5.45 -13.84
CA LYS A 198 -0.03 6.34 -14.96
C LYS A 198 -1.53 6.68 -15.10
N GLN A 199 -2.41 5.67 -14.97
CA GLN A 199 -3.85 5.88 -15.11
C GLN A 199 -4.48 6.62 -13.93
N GLU A 200 -3.97 6.40 -12.71
CA GLU A 200 -4.39 7.13 -11.51
C GLU A 200 -4.04 8.61 -11.68
N ILE A 201 -2.78 8.90 -12.01
CA ILE A 201 -2.28 10.27 -12.18
C ILE A 201 -3.09 11.02 -13.24
N LYS A 202 -3.31 10.40 -14.42
CA LYS A 202 -4.11 11.02 -15.49
C LYS A 202 -5.55 11.36 -15.08
N ARG A 203 -6.13 10.63 -14.11
CA ARG A 203 -7.51 10.86 -13.66
C ARG A 203 -7.60 11.77 -12.45
N ILE A 204 -6.64 11.68 -11.53
CA ILE A 204 -6.71 12.31 -10.21
C ILE A 204 -5.97 13.64 -10.17
N LEU A 205 -4.80 13.75 -10.79
CA LEU A 205 -4.02 15.00 -10.80
C LEU A 205 -4.80 16.17 -11.38
N PRO A 206 -5.57 16.07 -12.49
CA PRO A 206 -6.39 17.18 -12.97
C PRO A 206 -7.45 17.66 -11.97
N ILE A 207 -8.00 16.74 -11.16
CA ILE A 207 -8.97 17.11 -10.11
C ILE A 207 -8.24 17.86 -9.00
N MET A 208 -7.07 17.36 -8.56
CA MET A 208 -6.27 18.00 -7.52
C MET A 208 -5.79 19.39 -7.94
N LEU A 209 -5.31 19.57 -9.18
CA LEU A 209 -4.89 20.87 -9.72
C LEU A 209 -6.04 21.88 -9.76
N LYS A 210 -7.23 21.46 -10.23
CA LYS A 210 -8.43 22.31 -10.20
C LYS A 210 -8.87 22.65 -8.77
N SER A 211 -8.73 21.71 -7.83
CA SER A 211 -9.00 21.99 -6.41
C SER A 211 -8.00 23.00 -5.86
N ALA A 212 -6.73 22.85 -6.16
CA ALA A 212 -5.67 23.73 -5.73
C ALA A 212 -5.85 25.16 -6.26
N LEU A 213 -6.28 25.32 -7.52
CA LEU A 213 -6.64 26.64 -8.08
C LEU A 213 -7.77 27.33 -7.32
N ILE A 214 -8.78 26.58 -6.87
CA ILE A 214 -9.88 27.14 -6.07
C ILE A 214 -9.37 27.52 -4.67
N ILE A 215 -8.53 26.69 -4.06
CA ILE A 215 -7.94 26.95 -2.74
C ILE A 215 -7.08 28.21 -2.79
N ALA A 216 -6.22 28.36 -3.82
CA ALA A 216 -5.35 29.51 -3.99
C ALA A 216 -6.09 30.87 -4.12
N LYS A 217 -7.36 30.83 -4.55
CA LYS A 217 -8.21 32.05 -4.58
C LYS A 217 -8.74 32.44 -3.19
N SER A 218 -8.72 31.51 -2.24
CA SER A 218 -9.32 31.69 -0.91
C SER A 218 -8.29 31.82 0.20
N LEU A 219 -7.11 31.28 0.00
CA LEU A 219 -6.03 31.24 0.99
C LEU A 219 -4.68 31.50 0.32
N ASP A 220 -3.80 32.22 1.03
CA ASP A 220 -2.40 32.35 0.60
C ASP A 220 -1.68 31.00 0.79
N THR A 221 -1.50 30.32 -0.33
CA THR A 221 -1.04 28.92 -0.37
C THR A 221 -0.01 28.69 -1.45
N GLN A 222 0.82 27.68 -1.24
CA GLN A 222 1.80 27.17 -2.19
C GLN A 222 1.64 25.65 -2.34
N PHE A 223 2.03 25.10 -3.48
CA PHE A 223 1.67 23.75 -3.85
C PHE A 223 2.89 22.93 -4.28
N VAL A 224 2.93 21.67 -3.83
CA VAL A 224 3.94 20.68 -4.26
C VAL A 224 3.27 19.40 -4.72
N ILE A 225 3.73 18.83 -5.83
CA ILE A 225 3.33 17.51 -6.30
C ILE A 225 4.45 16.53 -5.95
N ALA A 226 4.15 15.47 -5.20
CA ALA A 226 5.05 14.35 -5.01
C ALA A 226 4.95 13.41 -6.23
N LYS A 227 5.97 13.46 -7.09
CA LYS A 227 6.08 12.62 -8.29
C LYS A 227 6.70 11.27 -7.92
N THR A 228 6.06 10.19 -8.37
CA THR A 228 6.67 8.85 -8.32
C THR A 228 7.70 8.67 -9.44
N SER A 229 8.81 7.98 -9.16
CA SER A 229 9.82 7.61 -10.17
C SER A 229 9.31 6.62 -11.21
N GLN A 230 8.20 5.92 -10.94
CA GLN A 230 7.62 4.91 -11.83
C GLN A 230 6.84 5.48 -13.02
N VAL A 231 6.65 6.79 -13.08
CA VAL A 231 5.85 7.45 -14.12
C VAL A 231 6.62 8.62 -14.71
N ASP A 232 6.66 8.68 -16.05
CA ASP A 232 7.43 9.63 -16.83
C ASP A 232 7.06 11.10 -16.51
N TRP A 233 8.05 11.98 -16.55
CA TRP A 233 7.92 13.43 -16.35
C TRP A 233 6.91 14.05 -17.32
N ASP A 234 6.86 13.61 -18.58
CA ASP A 234 6.01 14.18 -19.62
C ASP A 234 4.53 14.20 -19.24
N ILE A 235 4.10 13.18 -18.48
CA ILE A 235 2.70 13.10 -18.01
C ILE A 235 2.41 14.20 -17.01
N TYR A 236 3.32 14.42 -16.06
CA TYR A 236 3.15 15.48 -15.07
C TYR A 236 3.26 16.85 -15.71
N ASN A 237 4.30 17.08 -16.54
CA ASN A 237 4.52 18.34 -17.23
C ASN A 237 3.33 18.72 -18.12
N THR A 238 2.78 17.75 -18.89
CA THR A 238 1.59 17.99 -19.72
C THR A 238 0.39 18.43 -18.88
N LEU A 239 0.13 17.74 -17.76
CA LEU A 239 -1.03 18.04 -16.91
C LEU A 239 -0.86 19.36 -16.16
N VAL A 240 0.36 19.67 -15.70
CA VAL A 240 0.66 20.94 -15.01
C VAL A 240 0.64 22.12 -16.00
N LYS A 241 1.21 21.96 -17.20
CA LYS A 241 1.21 23.00 -18.25
C LYS A 241 -0.23 23.42 -18.65
N ASN A 242 -1.16 22.45 -18.60
CA ASN A 242 -2.58 22.73 -18.86
C ASN A 242 -3.31 23.36 -17.67
N SER A 243 -2.61 23.62 -16.57
CA SER A 243 -3.09 24.32 -15.39
C SER A 243 -2.40 25.66 -15.28
N THR A 244 -3.11 26.69 -14.80
CA THR A 244 -2.55 28.02 -14.50
C THR A 244 -1.95 28.09 -13.09
N LEU A 245 -1.92 26.96 -12.36
CA LEU A 245 -1.40 26.90 -11.00
C LEU A 245 0.12 26.92 -10.97
N ASP A 246 0.72 27.80 -10.17
CA ASP A 246 2.14 27.67 -9.80
C ASP A 246 2.27 26.51 -8.81
N VAL A 247 2.90 25.43 -9.25
CA VAL A 247 3.10 24.22 -8.46
C VAL A 247 4.48 23.63 -8.72
N LYS A 248 5.19 23.26 -7.67
CA LYS A 248 6.49 22.60 -7.76
C LYS A 248 6.30 21.09 -7.84
N ILE A 249 7.16 20.41 -8.59
CA ILE A 249 7.15 18.92 -8.69
C ILE A 249 8.43 18.40 -8.07
N VAL A 250 8.30 17.47 -7.13
CA VAL A 250 9.42 16.82 -6.43
C VAL A 250 9.34 15.32 -6.66
N GLU A 251 10.40 14.75 -7.24
CA GLU A 251 10.49 13.31 -7.50
C GLU A 251 11.20 12.56 -6.38
N GLY A 252 10.66 11.38 -6.03
CA GLY A 252 11.34 10.42 -5.15
C GLY A 252 11.43 10.82 -3.68
N LYS A 253 10.82 11.93 -3.26
CA LYS A 253 10.84 12.43 -1.88
C LYS A 253 9.43 12.64 -1.31
N PRO A 254 8.57 11.59 -1.30
CA PRO A 254 7.19 11.76 -0.87
C PRO A 254 7.08 12.17 0.60
N TYR A 255 7.91 11.64 1.48
CA TYR A 255 7.86 11.93 2.92
C TYR A 255 8.35 13.34 3.24
N ASP A 256 9.31 13.86 2.48
CA ASP A 256 9.74 15.25 2.62
C ASP A 256 8.65 16.21 2.14
N CYS A 257 7.93 15.88 1.05
CA CYS A 257 6.74 16.63 0.61
C CYS A 257 5.62 16.60 1.66
N MET A 258 5.39 15.43 2.31
CA MET A 258 4.46 15.33 3.44
C MET A 258 4.91 16.20 4.60
N ASN A 259 6.22 16.18 4.91
CA ASN A 259 6.76 16.90 6.06
C ASN A 259 6.57 18.40 5.97
N ILE A 260 6.75 19.00 4.79
CA ILE A 260 6.53 20.46 4.59
C ILE A 260 5.05 20.84 4.53
N ALA A 261 4.15 19.88 4.28
CA ALA A 261 2.73 20.16 4.05
C ALA A 261 1.97 20.49 5.35
N ASP A 262 1.07 21.47 5.26
CA ASP A 262 0.02 21.75 6.25
C ASP A 262 -1.21 20.86 5.99
N PHE A 263 -1.46 20.51 4.73
CA PHE A 263 -2.54 19.63 4.31
C PHE A 263 -2.15 18.82 3.05
N CYS A 264 -2.65 17.59 2.92
CA CYS A 264 -2.37 16.74 1.77
C CYS A 264 -3.65 16.35 1.02
N LEU A 265 -3.62 16.37 -0.31
CA LEU A 265 -4.61 15.71 -1.17
C LEU A 265 -4.01 14.39 -1.60
N VAL A 266 -4.60 13.25 -1.17
CA VAL A 266 -3.96 11.94 -1.30
C VAL A 266 -4.83 10.97 -2.09
N CYS A 267 -4.28 10.38 -3.15
CA CYS A 267 -4.92 9.27 -3.86
C CYS A 267 -5.06 8.05 -2.94
N SER A 268 -6.17 7.33 -3.06
CA SER A 268 -6.37 6.08 -2.32
C SER A 268 -5.27 5.06 -2.62
N GLY A 269 -4.68 4.48 -1.58
CA GLY A 269 -3.59 3.50 -1.66
C GLY A 269 -2.69 3.58 -0.42
N THR A 270 -1.50 3.03 -0.52
CA THR A 270 -0.49 3.02 0.55
C THR A 270 -0.17 4.43 1.06
N ALA A 271 -0.18 5.44 0.18
CA ALA A 271 0.09 6.83 0.53
C ALA A 271 -0.83 7.38 1.64
N THR A 272 -2.06 6.88 1.75
CA THR A 272 -2.96 7.29 2.85
C THR A 272 -2.46 6.84 4.22
N LEU A 273 -1.87 5.64 4.30
CA LEU A 273 -1.28 5.15 5.55
C LEU A 273 0.06 5.82 5.84
N GLU A 274 0.87 6.10 4.81
CA GLU A 274 2.11 6.87 4.92
C GLU A 274 1.82 8.29 5.46
N THR A 275 0.81 8.97 4.92
CA THR A 275 0.36 10.29 5.40
C THR A 275 -0.16 10.23 6.84
N THR A 276 -0.83 9.11 7.22
CA THR A 276 -1.28 8.86 8.59
C THR A 276 -0.08 8.72 9.55
N ILE A 277 0.94 7.94 9.18
CA ILE A 277 2.17 7.77 9.97
C ILE A 277 2.90 9.11 10.14
N MET A 278 2.93 9.93 9.10
CA MET A 278 3.47 11.31 9.13
C MET A 278 2.58 12.29 9.89
N GLN A 279 1.40 11.87 10.38
CA GLN A 279 0.44 12.67 11.15
C GLN A 279 -0.01 13.94 10.41
N LYS A 280 -0.02 13.90 9.09
CA LYS A 280 -0.42 15.06 8.26
C LYS A 280 -1.91 15.02 7.98
N PRO A 281 -2.66 16.08 8.26
CA PRO A 281 -4.05 16.19 7.86
C PRO A 281 -4.19 16.04 6.35
N PHE A 282 -5.18 15.27 5.91
CA PHE A 282 -5.40 15.03 4.48
C PHE A 282 -6.84 14.71 4.15
N CYS A 283 -7.15 14.76 2.87
CA CYS A 283 -8.33 14.11 2.34
C CYS A 283 -7.96 13.04 1.31
N LEU A 284 -8.76 11.99 1.26
CA LEU A 284 -8.62 10.93 0.28
C LEU A 284 -9.38 11.31 -0.99
N VAL A 285 -8.72 11.22 -2.14
CA VAL A 285 -9.30 11.44 -3.47
C VAL A 285 -9.19 10.16 -4.29
N TYR A 286 -10.31 9.63 -4.78
CA TYR A 286 -10.28 8.44 -5.62
C TYR A 286 -11.28 8.53 -6.76
N LYS A 287 -10.80 8.22 -7.97
CA LYS A 287 -11.63 8.14 -9.17
C LYS A 287 -11.15 7.03 -10.09
N THR A 288 -12.04 6.14 -10.47
CA THR A 288 -11.79 5.05 -11.42
C THR A 288 -12.72 5.18 -12.64
N SER A 289 -12.57 4.30 -13.63
CA SER A 289 -13.53 4.25 -14.74
C SER A 289 -14.93 3.88 -14.21
N TYR A 290 -15.98 4.40 -14.87
CA TYR A 290 -17.36 4.14 -14.45
C TYR A 290 -17.68 2.65 -14.41
N LEU A 291 -17.21 1.92 -15.41
CA LEU A 291 -17.40 0.48 -15.49
C LEU A 291 -16.73 -0.27 -14.31
N ASN A 292 -15.47 0.06 -14.01
CA ASN A 292 -14.78 -0.52 -12.85
C ASN A 292 -15.51 -0.18 -11.55
N TYR A 293 -15.99 1.06 -11.41
CA TYR A 293 -16.73 1.48 -10.24
C TYR A 293 -18.00 0.63 -10.06
N LEU A 294 -18.80 0.45 -11.10
CA LEU A 294 -20.01 -0.39 -11.06
C LEU A 294 -19.72 -1.85 -10.70
N LEU A 295 -18.63 -2.40 -11.25
CA LEU A 295 -18.27 -3.80 -11.01
C LEU A 295 -17.71 -4.06 -9.61
N TYR A 296 -16.95 -3.11 -9.05
CA TYR A 296 -16.30 -3.31 -7.75
C TYR A 296 -17.11 -2.78 -6.58
N ARG A 297 -17.91 -1.73 -6.76
CA ARG A 297 -18.68 -1.11 -5.67
C ARG A 297 -19.57 -2.09 -4.88
N PRO A 298 -20.30 -3.04 -5.51
CA PRO A 298 -21.12 -4.02 -4.78
C PRO A 298 -20.30 -5.02 -3.95
N GLN A 299 -19.00 -5.20 -4.25
CA GLN A 299 -18.12 -6.13 -3.56
C GLN A 299 -17.48 -5.51 -2.30
N VAL A 300 -17.49 -4.18 -2.19
CA VAL A 300 -16.96 -3.45 -1.03
C VAL A 300 -18.05 -3.34 0.02
N LYS A 301 -17.85 -4.02 1.15
CA LYS A 301 -18.80 -4.06 2.27
C LYS A 301 -18.51 -3.05 3.38
N LEU A 302 -17.36 -2.35 3.28
CA LEU A 302 -16.96 -1.37 4.26
C LEU A 302 -17.54 0.01 3.96
N PRO A 303 -17.80 0.82 5.00
CA PRO A 303 -18.23 2.21 4.83
C PRO A 303 -17.13 3.10 4.26
N TYR A 304 -15.86 2.73 4.45
CA TYR A 304 -14.68 3.49 4.07
C TYR A 304 -13.76 2.68 3.15
N ILE A 305 -12.92 3.38 2.35
CA ILE A 305 -11.87 2.77 1.53
C ILE A 305 -10.46 3.16 1.98
N GLY A 306 -10.32 4.25 2.74
CA GLY A 306 -9.06 4.70 3.32
C GLY A 306 -8.69 3.91 4.57
N LEU A 307 -7.47 3.39 4.62
CA LEU A 307 -6.99 2.60 5.77
C LEU A 307 -7.05 3.38 7.08
N ALA A 308 -6.85 4.70 7.06
CA ALA A 308 -6.97 5.54 8.26
C ALA A 308 -8.37 5.42 8.90
N ASN A 309 -9.44 5.57 8.10
CA ASN A 309 -10.81 5.46 8.57
C ASN A 309 -11.19 4.02 8.95
N ILE A 310 -10.71 3.03 8.18
CA ILE A 310 -10.96 1.61 8.44
C ILE A 310 -10.36 1.21 9.80
N ILE A 311 -9.10 1.58 10.06
CA ILE A 311 -8.41 1.25 11.31
C ILE A 311 -9.04 2.01 12.49
N ALA A 312 -9.42 3.27 12.28
CA ALA A 312 -10.12 4.08 13.30
C ALA A 312 -11.55 3.59 13.59
N GLY A 313 -12.17 2.82 12.69
CA GLY A 313 -13.57 2.42 12.78
C GLY A 313 -14.58 3.56 12.60
N LYS A 314 -14.10 4.76 12.21
CA LYS A 314 -14.88 5.99 11.99
C LYS A 314 -14.25 6.87 10.94
N GLU A 315 -15.01 7.86 10.43
CA GLU A 315 -14.47 8.87 9.53
C GLU A 315 -13.62 9.89 10.31
N ILE A 316 -12.30 9.82 10.16
CA ILE A 316 -11.33 10.78 10.71
C ILE A 316 -10.80 11.72 9.62
N ILE A 317 -10.82 11.27 8.38
CA ILE A 317 -10.52 12.06 7.18
C ILE A 317 -11.63 11.88 6.14
N PRO A 318 -11.99 12.91 5.35
CA PRO A 318 -13.02 12.76 4.34
C PRO A 318 -12.54 11.95 3.14
N GLU A 319 -13.45 11.19 2.55
CA GLU A 319 -13.21 10.41 1.35
C GLU A 319 -14.02 10.96 0.17
N PHE A 320 -13.33 11.61 -0.76
CA PHE A 320 -13.91 12.09 -2.01
C PHE A 320 -13.77 11.03 -3.09
N ILE A 321 -14.83 10.21 -3.22
CA ILE A 321 -14.83 9.05 -4.11
C ILE A 321 -15.75 9.31 -5.28
N GLN A 322 -15.29 9.01 -6.50
CA GLN A 322 -16.02 9.00 -7.76
C GLN A 322 -16.75 10.34 -8.02
N PHE A 323 -18.08 10.38 -7.85
CA PHE A 323 -18.90 11.60 -8.04
C PHE A 323 -18.70 12.65 -6.93
N LYS A 324 -18.27 12.22 -5.75
CA LYS A 324 -17.91 13.13 -4.66
C LYS A 324 -16.53 13.79 -4.88
N ALA A 325 -15.68 13.21 -5.74
CA ALA A 325 -14.35 13.74 -6.08
C ALA A 325 -14.49 14.94 -7.04
N SER A 326 -15.14 16.02 -6.60
CA SER A 326 -15.26 17.26 -7.35
C SER A 326 -14.28 18.31 -6.84
N PRO A 327 -13.66 19.11 -7.72
CA PRO A 327 -12.68 20.13 -7.33
C PRO A 327 -13.23 21.11 -6.28
N LYS A 328 -14.49 21.56 -6.44
CA LYS A 328 -15.12 22.48 -5.49
C LYS A 328 -15.26 21.89 -4.10
N ARG A 329 -15.78 20.65 -3.98
CA ARG A 329 -15.97 20.00 -2.67
C ARG A 329 -14.66 19.78 -1.93
N ILE A 330 -13.61 19.36 -2.67
CA ILE A 330 -12.26 19.17 -2.11
C ILE A 330 -11.71 20.50 -1.62
N ALA A 331 -11.82 21.55 -2.43
CA ALA A 331 -11.35 22.89 -2.09
C ALA A 331 -12.09 23.46 -0.88
N ASP A 332 -13.42 23.45 -0.91
CA ASP A 332 -14.27 23.99 0.17
C ASP A 332 -13.95 23.30 1.52
N TYR A 333 -13.72 21.98 1.50
CA TYR A 333 -13.30 21.25 2.68
C TYR A 333 -11.91 21.67 3.15
N THR A 334 -10.93 21.73 2.24
CA THR A 334 -9.53 22.06 2.55
C THR A 334 -9.41 23.47 3.13
N VAL A 335 -10.07 24.44 2.54
CA VAL A 335 -10.09 25.83 3.03
C VAL A 335 -10.66 25.89 4.45
N ARG A 336 -11.82 25.28 4.68
CA ARG A 336 -12.47 25.24 5.98
C ARG A 336 -11.59 24.60 7.07
N ILE A 337 -10.92 23.50 6.75
CA ILE A 337 -10.04 22.81 7.69
C ILE A 337 -8.79 23.64 8.02
N LEU A 338 -8.17 24.25 7.02
CA LEU A 338 -6.98 25.08 7.22
C LEU A 338 -7.25 26.35 8.03
N GLN A 339 -8.49 26.82 8.04
CA GLN A 339 -8.94 27.96 8.85
C GLN A 339 -9.37 27.56 10.27
N ASP A 340 -9.70 26.29 10.52
CA ASP A 340 -10.12 25.76 11.82
C ASP A 340 -8.97 25.00 12.51
N LYS A 341 -8.20 25.73 13.34
CA LYS A 341 -7.05 25.17 14.06
C LYS A 341 -7.46 24.02 14.99
N SER A 342 -8.61 24.11 15.66
CA SER A 342 -9.08 23.07 16.61
C SER A 342 -9.38 21.78 15.87
N ARG A 343 -10.10 21.88 14.75
CA ARG A 343 -10.44 20.70 13.94
C ARG A 343 -9.21 20.09 13.27
N LEU A 344 -8.27 20.92 12.83
CA LEU A 344 -6.98 20.45 12.27
C LEU A 344 -6.20 19.64 13.29
N GLU A 345 -6.12 20.13 14.55
CA GLU A 345 -5.43 19.45 15.63
C GLU A 345 -6.12 18.14 16.03
N ASN A 346 -7.46 18.15 16.06
CA ASN A 346 -8.22 16.91 16.31
C ASN A 346 -7.95 15.83 15.26
N ILE A 347 -7.86 16.20 13.96
CA ILE A 347 -7.50 15.28 12.90
C ILE A 347 -6.09 14.70 13.14
N LYS A 348 -5.10 15.52 13.48
CA LYS A 348 -3.74 15.05 13.78
C LYS A 348 -3.73 14.06 14.96
N ASN A 349 -4.47 14.36 16.01
CA ASN A 349 -4.59 13.49 17.19
C ASN A 349 -5.20 12.13 16.83
N GLU A 350 -6.25 12.10 16.01
CA GLU A 350 -6.84 10.86 15.52
C GLU A 350 -5.88 10.09 14.60
N LEU A 351 -5.16 10.77 13.71
CA LEU A 351 -4.13 10.13 12.87
C LEU A 351 -2.99 9.56 13.72
N THR A 352 -2.57 10.25 14.78
CA THR A 352 -1.58 9.76 15.75
C THR A 352 -2.03 8.47 16.43
N LYS A 353 -3.30 8.39 16.88
CA LYS A 353 -3.86 7.15 17.46
C LYS A 353 -3.83 6.00 16.47
N VAL A 354 -4.20 6.25 15.21
CA VAL A 354 -4.11 5.24 14.14
C VAL A 354 -2.66 4.82 13.90
N GLY A 355 -1.73 5.78 13.80
CA GLY A 355 -0.31 5.50 13.65
C GLY A 355 0.25 4.59 14.77
N LEU A 356 -0.08 4.89 16.02
CA LEU A 356 0.31 4.08 17.17
C LEU A 356 -0.28 2.66 17.13
N SER A 357 -1.49 2.49 16.60
CA SER A 357 -2.12 1.17 16.47
C SER A 357 -1.44 0.25 15.45
N LEU A 358 -0.56 0.79 14.59
CA LEU A 358 0.24 0.01 13.64
C LEU A 358 1.39 -0.74 14.31
N GLY A 359 1.67 -0.48 15.59
CA GLY A 359 2.73 -1.12 16.37
C GLY A 359 4.02 -0.29 16.42
N THR A 360 5.14 -0.98 16.45
CA THR A 360 6.48 -0.39 16.53
C THR A 360 7.32 -0.78 15.30
N PRO A 361 8.40 -0.05 14.97
CA PRO A 361 9.38 -0.46 13.97
C PRO A 361 9.90 -1.88 14.20
N GLY A 362 10.42 -2.54 13.15
CA GLY A 362 10.92 -3.91 13.20
C GLY A 362 9.88 -5.00 12.86
N ALA A 363 8.83 -4.66 12.12
CA ALA A 363 7.78 -5.60 11.72
C ALA A 363 8.33 -6.79 10.89
N ALA A 364 9.26 -6.53 9.98
CA ALA A 364 9.88 -7.58 9.17
C ALA A 364 10.67 -8.58 10.03
N TYR A 365 11.40 -8.11 11.04
CA TYR A 365 12.12 -8.96 12.00
C TYR A 365 11.16 -9.83 12.82
N ARG A 366 10.06 -9.23 13.35
CA ARG A 366 9.05 -10.01 14.10
C ARG A 366 8.37 -11.06 13.23
N ALA A 367 8.07 -10.73 11.96
CA ALA A 367 7.54 -11.69 11.01
C ALA A 367 8.54 -12.83 10.74
N ALA A 368 9.81 -12.52 10.50
CA ALA A 368 10.86 -13.51 10.31
C ALA A 368 11.04 -14.40 11.53
N LYS A 369 11.06 -13.85 12.76
CA LYS A 369 11.13 -14.62 14.01
C LYS A 369 9.94 -15.57 14.17
N THR A 370 8.72 -15.08 13.91
CA THR A 370 7.49 -15.88 13.96
C THR A 370 7.52 -17.03 12.96
N ILE A 371 7.95 -16.77 11.73
CA ILE A 371 8.03 -17.76 10.67
C ILE A 371 9.16 -18.76 10.96
N ASN A 372 10.34 -18.31 11.36
CA ASN A 372 11.46 -19.21 11.70
C ASN A 372 11.12 -20.14 12.87
N SER A 373 10.35 -19.66 13.85
CA SER A 373 9.85 -20.49 14.96
C SER A 373 8.84 -21.54 14.50
N PHE A 374 8.05 -21.26 13.46
CA PHE A 374 7.11 -22.21 12.88
C PHE A 374 7.81 -23.31 12.05
N LEU A 375 9.02 -23.02 11.53
CA LEU A 375 9.83 -23.97 10.73
C LEU A 375 10.72 -24.89 11.59
N LYS A 376 10.78 -24.67 12.89
CA LYS A 376 11.48 -25.55 13.85
C LYS A 376 10.61 -26.74 14.22
#